data_73f52a21482046c6335d666bcd713b5d
#
_entry.id   73f52a21482046c6335d666bcd713b5d
#
_cell.length_a   1.000
_cell.length_b   1.000
_cell.length_c   1.000
_cell.angle_alpha   90.00
_cell.angle_beta   90.00
_cell.angle_gamma   90.00
#
_symmetry.space_group_name_H-M   'P 1'
#
loop_
_entity.id
_entity.type
_entity.pdbx_description
1 polymer ?
#
loop_
_entity_poly.entity_id
_entity_poly.type
_entity_poly.pdbx_seq_one_letter_code
_entity_poly.pdbx_strand_id
1 'polypeptide(L)'
;VFVGYGVKAPERNWDDFKGVDLKGKIAVVLINDPDFETGKGDFDGVGMTYYGRWTYKYEEGARQGALGVLVVHETAPASYGWDTVANANANTMFDVVRDHPRSAHPTLEGWIQRDLATELFKHAGLDFEALKKQAQTRGFKPVELKNQRLSASYQVKSDLITSHNVVARLEGSKHPNETLIYSAHWDHIGVGKPDARGDTIFNGALENASGTAALLELARGFAKGPKPERSVVFLAVTAEEKGLLGSEFYASKPLYPLDTTVAVINMDGMNPFVPSRDFGIYGTAKLELLDQLKRVAAQFKLRYTPDPKPQAGYFFRSDHFPFAKRGVPALWYAAGQDWEVGGVAAGKAAADDYTAKRYHQQGDEWKPDWTFAGAARDLGVLYALGQQLADSRQWPNWSQDSEFRATRDASEAARK
;
A
#
# COMPACT_ATOMS: atom_id res chain seq x y z
N VAL A 1 -14.77 0.72 -23.90
CA VAL A 1 -14.52 2.17 -23.88
C VAL A 1 -13.13 2.43 -23.30
N PHE A 2 -12.31 3.20 -24.01
CA PHE A 2 -11.05 3.70 -23.45
C PHE A 2 -11.35 4.94 -22.61
N VAL A 3 -10.91 4.93 -21.36
CA VAL A 3 -11.14 6.00 -20.38
C VAL A 3 -9.79 6.55 -19.84
N GLY A 4 -8.78 6.62 -20.70
CA GLY A 4 -7.47 7.19 -20.36
C GLY A 4 -6.82 6.44 -19.19
N TYR A 5 -6.39 7.19 -18.17
CA TYR A 5 -5.89 6.61 -16.93
C TYR A 5 -7.00 6.17 -15.97
N GLY A 6 -8.27 6.43 -16.28
CA GLY A 6 -9.40 6.07 -15.43
C GLY A 6 -9.40 6.77 -14.07
N VAL A 7 -8.97 8.02 -14.05
CA VAL A 7 -8.85 8.83 -12.83
C VAL A 7 -10.06 9.73 -12.66
N LYS A 8 -10.59 9.76 -11.43
CA LYS A 8 -11.56 10.74 -10.96
C LYS A 8 -11.08 11.35 -9.65
N ALA A 9 -10.46 12.51 -9.76
CA ALA A 9 -9.81 13.24 -8.67
C ALA A 9 -10.40 14.67 -8.59
N PRO A 10 -11.53 14.86 -7.90
CA PRO A 10 -12.21 16.16 -7.83
C PRO A 10 -11.35 17.24 -7.18
N GLU A 11 -10.51 16.90 -6.19
CA GLU A 11 -9.59 17.82 -5.52
C GLU A 11 -8.50 18.36 -6.47
N ARG A 12 -8.27 17.66 -7.60
CA ARG A 12 -7.33 18.06 -8.68
C ARG A 12 -8.06 18.58 -9.91
N ASN A 13 -9.39 18.71 -9.84
CA ASN A 13 -10.26 19.05 -10.99
C ASN A 13 -9.98 18.13 -12.19
N TRP A 14 -9.88 16.81 -11.93
CA TRP A 14 -9.60 15.79 -12.95
C TRP A 14 -10.71 14.74 -12.99
N ASP A 15 -11.23 14.46 -14.19
CA ASP A 15 -12.21 13.42 -14.44
C ASP A 15 -12.00 12.85 -15.85
N ASP A 16 -11.48 11.62 -15.93
CA ASP A 16 -11.29 10.92 -17.20
C ASP A 16 -12.59 10.35 -17.75
N PHE A 17 -13.61 10.20 -16.94
CA PHE A 17 -14.88 9.59 -17.34
C PHE A 17 -15.84 10.59 -17.97
N LYS A 18 -15.86 11.82 -17.51
CA LYS A 18 -16.70 12.92 -18.04
C LYS A 18 -18.17 12.54 -18.31
N GLY A 19 -18.72 11.72 -17.42
CA GLY A 19 -20.11 11.28 -17.50
C GLY A 19 -20.40 10.22 -18.57
N VAL A 20 -19.38 9.52 -19.11
CA VAL A 20 -19.61 8.39 -20.03
C VAL A 20 -20.39 7.29 -19.32
N ASP A 21 -21.39 6.72 -20.00
CA ASP A 21 -22.12 5.55 -19.51
C ASP A 21 -21.31 4.28 -19.77
N LEU A 22 -20.87 3.63 -18.67
CA LEU A 22 -20.12 2.37 -18.70
C LEU A 22 -20.98 1.14 -18.41
N LYS A 23 -22.29 1.30 -18.21
CA LYS A 23 -23.19 0.18 -17.96
C LYS A 23 -23.14 -0.85 -19.10
N GLY A 24 -22.80 -2.10 -18.74
CA GLY A 24 -22.64 -3.18 -19.72
C GLY A 24 -21.43 -3.08 -20.62
N LYS A 25 -20.48 -2.17 -20.32
CA LYS A 25 -19.26 -1.96 -21.09
C LYS A 25 -18.02 -2.35 -20.28
N ILE A 26 -16.94 -2.63 -21.00
CA ILE A 26 -15.60 -2.85 -20.46
C ILE A 26 -14.85 -1.52 -20.56
N ALA A 27 -14.32 -1.04 -19.43
CA ALA A 27 -13.39 0.08 -19.41
C ALA A 27 -11.98 -0.43 -19.73
N VAL A 28 -11.30 0.22 -20.65
CA VAL A 28 -9.86 0.01 -20.93
C VAL A 28 -9.11 1.19 -20.34
N VAL A 29 -8.15 0.92 -19.46
CA VAL A 29 -7.43 1.95 -18.69
C VAL A 29 -5.93 1.77 -18.78
N LEU A 30 -5.18 2.85 -18.73
CA LEU A 30 -3.73 2.85 -18.61
C LEU A 30 -3.32 2.63 -17.15
N ILE A 31 -2.23 1.88 -16.93
CA ILE A 31 -1.58 1.78 -15.63
C ILE A 31 -0.86 3.09 -15.27
N ASN A 32 -0.67 3.37 -13.98
CA ASN A 32 -0.04 4.56 -13.42
C ASN A 32 -0.88 5.85 -13.61
N ASP A 33 -0.27 7.00 -13.43
CA ASP A 33 -0.89 8.33 -13.39
C ASP A 33 -0.67 9.09 -14.70
N PRO A 34 -1.51 10.10 -14.99
CA PRO A 34 -1.34 10.96 -16.17
C PRO A 34 0.05 11.63 -16.27
N ASP A 35 0.71 11.87 -15.14
CA ASP A 35 2.00 12.57 -15.07
C ASP A 35 3.21 11.68 -15.32
N PHE A 36 3.06 10.36 -15.25
CA PHE A 36 4.19 9.43 -15.27
C PHE A 36 5.13 9.66 -16.47
N GLU A 37 4.55 9.81 -17.67
CA GLU A 37 5.34 9.98 -18.91
C GLU A 37 6.06 11.34 -18.96
N THR A 38 5.46 12.38 -18.40
CA THR A 38 6.02 13.74 -18.41
C THR A 38 6.93 14.03 -17.23
N GLY A 39 6.80 13.24 -16.17
CA GLY A 39 7.52 13.41 -14.91
C GLY A 39 7.08 14.63 -14.09
N LYS A 40 5.98 15.28 -14.48
CA LYS A 40 5.46 16.49 -13.81
C LYS A 40 3.99 16.71 -14.13
N GLY A 41 3.28 17.37 -13.23
CA GLY A 41 1.87 17.75 -13.38
C GLY A 41 1.12 17.71 -12.05
N ASP A 42 -0.11 17.21 -12.09
CA ASP A 42 -1.03 17.25 -10.94
C ASP A 42 -0.97 15.98 -10.05
N PHE A 43 -0.21 14.94 -10.46
CA PHE A 43 -0.19 13.61 -9.84
C PHE A 43 1.20 13.18 -9.36
N ASP A 44 1.97 14.09 -8.75
CA ASP A 44 3.31 13.84 -8.21
C ASP A 44 4.40 13.50 -9.23
N GLY A 45 4.19 13.80 -10.49
CA GLY A 45 5.16 13.55 -11.55
C GLY A 45 5.45 12.06 -11.72
N VAL A 46 6.68 11.62 -11.47
CA VAL A 46 7.03 10.19 -11.56
C VAL A 46 6.54 9.36 -10.35
N GLY A 47 6.21 9.99 -9.24
CA GLY A 47 5.70 9.31 -8.05
C GLY A 47 4.29 8.79 -8.29
N MET A 48 4.04 7.51 -7.97
CA MET A 48 2.70 6.94 -8.09
C MET A 48 1.79 7.48 -6.98
N THR A 49 0.63 8.04 -7.36
CA THR A 49 -0.48 8.32 -6.43
C THR A 49 -1.39 7.11 -6.32
N TYR A 50 -2.40 7.16 -5.45
CA TYR A 50 -3.41 6.10 -5.39
C TYR A 50 -4.14 5.91 -6.73
N TYR A 51 -4.36 7.00 -7.46
CA TYR A 51 -4.98 6.97 -8.78
C TYR A 51 -4.20 6.14 -9.81
N GLY A 52 -2.87 6.06 -9.66
CA GLY A 52 -1.99 5.25 -10.50
C GLY A 52 -2.02 3.76 -10.20
N ARG A 53 -2.50 3.37 -9.01
CA ARG A 53 -2.52 1.98 -8.58
C ARG A 53 -3.54 1.16 -9.36
N TRP A 54 -3.19 -0.08 -9.77
CA TRP A 54 -4.08 -0.96 -10.53
C TRP A 54 -5.37 -1.32 -9.75
N THR A 55 -5.30 -1.44 -8.42
CA THR A 55 -6.48 -1.69 -7.59
C THR A 55 -7.47 -0.53 -7.65
N TYR A 56 -6.98 0.72 -7.68
CA TYR A 56 -7.83 1.88 -7.88
C TYR A 56 -8.61 1.80 -9.20
N LYS A 57 -7.96 1.34 -10.29
CA LYS A 57 -8.61 1.22 -11.61
C LYS A 57 -9.85 0.32 -11.55
N TYR A 58 -9.75 -0.79 -10.83
CA TYR A 58 -10.88 -1.69 -10.64
C TYR A 58 -11.95 -1.07 -9.74
N GLU A 59 -11.55 -0.53 -8.60
CA GLU A 59 -12.46 0.14 -7.67
C GLU A 59 -13.21 1.30 -8.35
N GLU A 60 -12.53 2.14 -9.12
CA GLU A 60 -13.16 3.25 -9.82
C GLU A 60 -14.06 2.76 -10.96
N GLY A 61 -13.62 1.75 -11.71
CA GLY A 61 -14.48 1.12 -12.72
C GLY A 61 -15.78 0.57 -12.13
N ALA A 62 -15.73 -0.05 -10.94
CA ALA A 62 -16.92 -0.49 -10.22
C ALA A 62 -17.81 0.69 -9.82
N ARG A 63 -17.24 1.78 -9.26
CA ARG A 63 -17.97 3.01 -8.91
C ARG A 63 -18.64 3.67 -10.11
N GLN A 64 -18.04 3.58 -11.29
CA GLN A 64 -18.58 4.10 -12.55
C GLN A 64 -19.55 3.11 -13.24
N GLY A 65 -19.82 1.94 -12.64
CA GLY A 65 -20.78 0.96 -13.13
C GLY A 65 -20.30 0.14 -14.33
N ALA A 66 -18.99 0.06 -14.57
CA ALA A 66 -18.43 -0.77 -15.63
C ALA A 66 -18.71 -2.26 -15.38
N LEU A 67 -18.99 -3.02 -16.44
CA LEU A 67 -19.11 -4.47 -16.37
C LEU A 67 -17.76 -5.12 -16.10
N GLY A 68 -16.69 -4.55 -16.61
CA GLY A 68 -15.32 -4.99 -16.38
C GLY A 68 -14.31 -3.89 -16.63
N VAL A 69 -13.09 -4.12 -16.18
CA VAL A 69 -11.94 -3.25 -16.39
C VAL A 69 -10.75 -4.05 -16.90
N LEU A 70 -10.14 -3.56 -17.97
CA LEU A 70 -8.89 -4.09 -18.52
C LEU A 70 -7.79 -3.02 -18.36
N VAL A 71 -6.78 -3.34 -17.56
CA VAL A 71 -5.61 -2.47 -17.37
C VAL A 71 -4.59 -2.78 -18.44
N VAL A 72 -4.17 -1.77 -19.19
CA VAL A 72 -3.10 -1.91 -20.19
C VAL A 72 -1.76 -1.92 -19.47
N HIS A 73 -1.03 -3.03 -19.63
CA HIS A 73 0.30 -3.20 -19.05
C HIS A 73 1.37 -2.58 -19.94
N GLU A 74 2.20 -1.75 -19.31
CA GLU A 74 3.48 -1.28 -19.82
C GLU A 74 4.51 -1.41 -18.70
N THR A 75 5.69 -1.98 -18.98
CA THR A 75 6.68 -2.36 -17.95
C THR A 75 7.16 -1.16 -17.13
N ALA A 76 7.48 -0.04 -17.77
CA ALA A 76 7.99 1.14 -17.05
C ALA A 76 6.94 1.77 -16.11
N PRO A 77 5.70 2.08 -16.56
CA PRO A 77 4.67 2.62 -15.68
C PRO A 77 4.20 1.63 -14.60
N ALA A 78 4.19 0.32 -14.90
CA ALA A 78 3.82 -0.70 -13.91
C ALA A 78 4.93 -0.93 -12.87
N SER A 79 6.20 -0.61 -13.21
CA SER A 79 7.41 -0.91 -12.41
C SER A 79 7.77 -2.40 -12.34
N TYR A 80 7.15 -3.26 -13.15
CA TYR A 80 7.43 -4.70 -13.27
C TYR A 80 7.03 -5.22 -14.64
N GLY A 81 7.62 -6.35 -15.02
CA GLY A 81 7.33 -7.02 -16.31
C GLY A 81 6.00 -7.77 -16.31
N TRP A 82 5.58 -8.18 -17.51
CA TRP A 82 4.35 -8.94 -17.71
C TRP A 82 4.30 -10.26 -16.92
N ASP A 83 5.43 -10.93 -16.75
CA ASP A 83 5.48 -12.20 -16.01
C ASP A 83 5.02 -12.05 -14.56
N THR A 84 5.28 -10.89 -13.94
CA THR A 84 4.74 -10.59 -12.59
C THR A 84 3.22 -10.57 -12.60
N VAL A 85 2.59 -9.93 -13.59
CA VAL A 85 1.13 -9.91 -13.72
C VAL A 85 0.59 -11.31 -13.99
N ALA A 86 1.18 -12.03 -14.94
CA ALA A 86 0.73 -13.37 -15.32
C ALA A 86 0.81 -14.34 -14.14
N ASN A 87 1.93 -14.36 -13.41
CA ASN A 87 2.14 -15.24 -12.28
C ASN A 87 1.22 -14.89 -11.09
N ALA A 88 1.03 -13.60 -10.78
CA ALA A 88 0.14 -13.17 -9.71
C ALA A 88 -1.32 -13.58 -9.95
N ASN A 89 -1.77 -13.61 -11.22
CA ASN A 89 -3.14 -13.95 -11.59
C ASN A 89 -3.33 -15.44 -11.98
N ALA A 90 -2.28 -16.26 -11.96
CA ALA A 90 -2.35 -17.70 -12.25
C ALA A 90 -2.64 -18.58 -11.02
N ASN A 91 -2.74 -17.98 -9.84
CA ASN A 91 -2.92 -18.66 -8.55
C ASN A 91 -4.35 -18.47 -8.02
N THR A 92 -4.65 -19.16 -6.90
CA THR A 92 -5.88 -18.91 -6.15
C THR A 92 -5.92 -17.46 -5.70
N MET A 93 -6.99 -16.76 -6.09
CA MET A 93 -7.24 -15.38 -5.67
C MET A 93 -8.04 -15.39 -4.37
N PHE A 94 -7.79 -14.40 -3.53
CA PHE A 94 -8.47 -14.25 -2.25
C PHE A 94 -9.17 -12.90 -2.17
N ASP A 95 -10.25 -12.85 -1.41
CA ASP A 95 -10.94 -11.60 -1.08
C ASP A 95 -11.66 -11.74 0.27
N VAL A 96 -11.94 -10.63 0.94
CA VAL A 96 -12.82 -10.60 2.11
C VAL A 96 -14.27 -10.79 1.70
N VAL A 97 -15.05 -11.47 2.54
CA VAL A 97 -16.49 -11.58 2.32
C VAL A 97 -17.14 -10.20 2.55
N ARG A 98 -17.79 -9.67 1.51
CA ARG A 98 -18.49 -8.38 1.53
C ARG A 98 -19.99 -8.55 1.33
N ASP A 99 -20.78 -7.74 2.03
CA ASP A 99 -22.23 -7.72 1.85
C ASP A 99 -22.62 -7.25 0.43
N HIS A 100 -21.80 -6.36 -0.16
CA HIS A 100 -21.99 -5.80 -1.49
C HIS A 100 -20.71 -5.89 -2.33
N PRO A 101 -20.31 -7.08 -2.82
CA PRO A 101 -19.02 -7.26 -3.51
C PRO A 101 -18.89 -6.40 -4.77
N ARG A 102 -19.99 -6.10 -5.46
CA ARG A 102 -19.98 -5.27 -6.68
C ARG A 102 -19.72 -3.78 -6.43
N SER A 103 -19.75 -3.32 -5.19
CA SER A 103 -19.37 -1.95 -4.86
C SER A 103 -17.85 -1.74 -4.92
N ALA A 104 -17.07 -2.81 -4.77
CA ALA A 104 -15.61 -2.77 -4.80
C ALA A 104 -15.02 -3.37 -6.09
N HIS A 105 -15.74 -4.31 -6.73
CA HIS A 105 -15.24 -5.09 -7.86
C HIS A 105 -16.22 -5.12 -9.02
N PRO A 106 -15.82 -4.80 -10.26
CA PRO A 106 -16.59 -5.10 -11.45
C PRO A 106 -16.70 -6.62 -11.65
N THR A 107 -17.52 -7.06 -12.63
CA THR A 107 -17.68 -8.49 -12.90
C THR A 107 -16.41 -9.13 -13.46
N LEU A 108 -15.63 -8.35 -14.22
CA LEU A 108 -14.38 -8.78 -14.83
C LEU A 108 -13.28 -7.80 -14.48
N GLU A 109 -12.20 -8.32 -13.92
CA GLU A 109 -10.95 -7.60 -13.68
C GLU A 109 -9.84 -8.31 -14.45
N GLY A 110 -9.06 -7.54 -15.19
CA GLY A 110 -8.02 -8.15 -16.02
C GLY A 110 -6.97 -7.16 -16.49
N TRP A 111 -5.90 -7.74 -17.02
CA TRP A 111 -4.82 -7.01 -17.66
C TRP A 111 -4.69 -7.43 -19.11
N ILE A 112 -4.27 -6.50 -19.95
CA ILE A 112 -3.88 -6.76 -21.32
C ILE A 112 -2.50 -6.18 -21.61
N GLN A 113 -1.72 -6.86 -22.44
CA GLN A 113 -0.45 -6.32 -22.89
C GLN A 113 -0.67 -5.15 -23.85
N ARG A 114 0.30 -4.21 -23.86
CA ARG A 114 0.28 -3.02 -24.74
C ARG A 114 0.06 -3.37 -26.21
N ASP A 115 0.68 -4.45 -26.69
CA ASP A 115 0.55 -4.85 -28.10
C ASP A 115 -0.89 -5.24 -28.43
N LEU A 116 -1.56 -6.01 -27.57
CA LEU A 116 -2.98 -6.31 -27.75
C LEU A 116 -3.84 -5.05 -27.68
N ALA A 117 -3.55 -4.12 -26.76
CA ALA A 117 -4.25 -2.83 -26.73
C ALA A 117 -4.08 -2.07 -28.04
N THR A 118 -2.87 -1.98 -28.58
CA THR A 118 -2.58 -1.34 -29.85
C THR A 118 -3.38 -1.94 -31.02
N GLU A 119 -3.47 -3.28 -31.06
CA GLU A 119 -4.28 -3.96 -32.08
C GLU A 119 -5.78 -3.68 -31.94
N LEU A 120 -6.32 -3.70 -30.71
CA LEU A 120 -7.73 -3.38 -30.44
C LEU A 120 -8.07 -1.95 -30.90
N PHE A 121 -7.20 -0.99 -30.65
CA PHE A 121 -7.39 0.40 -31.09
C PHE A 121 -7.34 0.50 -32.62
N LYS A 122 -6.37 -0.12 -33.25
CA LYS A 122 -6.25 -0.16 -34.70
C LYS A 122 -7.49 -0.75 -35.36
N HIS A 123 -8.03 -1.85 -34.84
CA HIS A 123 -9.26 -2.45 -35.34
C HIS A 123 -10.50 -1.54 -35.15
N ALA A 124 -10.47 -0.67 -34.15
CA ALA A 124 -11.52 0.36 -33.94
C ALA A 124 -11.28 1.61 -34.80
N GLY A 125 -10.25 1.64 -35.63
CA GLY A 125 -9.87 2.81 -36.45
C GLY A 125 -9.24 3.94 -35.65
N LEU A 126 -8.60 3.62 -34.52
CA LEU A 126 -8.01 4.57 -33.57
C LEU A 126 -6.49 4.38 -33.48
N ASP A 127 -5.79 5.43 -33.08
CA ASP A 127 -4.37 5.42 -32.78
C ASP A 127 -4.16 5.38 -31.26
N PHE A 128 -3.58 4.30 -30.75
CA PHE A 128 -3.34 4.10 -29.31
C PHE A 128 -2.40 5.16 -28.74
N GLU A 129 -1.27 5.46 -29.41
CA GLU A 129 -0.27 6.41 -28.93
C GLU A 129 -0.81 7.84 -28.90
N ALA A 130 -1.57 8.23 -29.93
CA ALA A 130 -2.21 9.53 -29.95
C ALA A 130 -3.22 9.70 -28.82
N LEU A 131 -4.02 8.67 -28.52
CA LEU A 131 -5.00 8.69 -27.45
C LEU A 131 -4.32 8.60 -26.06
N LYS A 132 -3.26 7.81 -25.90
CA LYS A 132 -2.43 7.79 -24.69
C LYS A 132 -1.88 9.19 -24.39
N LYS A 133 -1.37 9.90 -25.39
CA LYS A 133 -0.88 11.27 -25.23
C LYS A 133 -2.00 12.25 -24.84
N GLN A 134 -3.18 12.11 -25.42
CA GLN A 134 -4.34 12.93 -25.04
C GLN A 134 -4.77 12.66 -23.59
N ALA A 135 -4.70 11.40 -23.14
CA ALA A 135 -5.07 11.00 -21.78
C ALA A 135 -4.19 11.64 -20.69
N GLN A 136 -3.03 12.19 -21.03
CA GLN A 136 -2.16 12.95 -20.12
C GLN A 136 -2.67 14.38 -19.89
N THR A 137 -3.82 14.75 -20.41
CA THR A 137 -4.35 16.11 -20.33
C THR A 137 -5.78 16.14 -19.82
N ARG A 138 -6.15 17.22 -19.11
CA ARG A 138 -7.53 17.47 -18.68
C ARG A 138 -8.53 17.56 -19.85
N GLY A 139 -8.05 17.78 -21.06
CA GLY A 139 -8.86 17.83 -22.28
C GLY A 139 -9.32 16.46 -22.79
N PHE A 140 -8.72 15.37 -22.29
CA PHE A 140 -9.10 14.01 -22.70
C PHE A 140 -10.58 13.74 -22.55
N LYS A 141 -11.16 13.01 -23.48
CA LYS A 141 -12.54 12.49 -23.42
C LYS A 141 -12.53 10.99 -23.69
N PRO A 142 -13.38 10.22 -22.98
CA PRO A 142 -13.55 8.80 -23.25
C PRO A 142 -13.84 8.50 -24.71
N VAL A 143 -13.27 7.40 -25.20
CA VAL A 143 -13.41 7.00 -26.61
C VAL A 143 -13.95 5.58 -26.71
N GLU A 144 -15.03 5.36 -27.44
CA GLU A 144 -15.56 4.03 -27.67
C GLU A 144 -14.72 3.27 -28.70
N LEU A 145 -14.25 2.06 -28.34
CA LEU A 145 -13.62 1.14 -29.28
C LEU A 145 -14.74 0.42 -30.07
N LYS A 146 -15.19 1.05 -31.16
CA LYS A 146 -16.29 0.55 -31.97
C LYS A 146 -16.03 -0.87 -32.49
N ASN A 147 -17.08 -1.67 -32.58
CA ASN A 147 -17.06 -3.04 -33.11
C ASN A 147 -16.15 -3.99 -32.33
N GLN A 148 -15.77 -3.67 -31.08
CA GLN A 148 -15.03 -4.57 -30.21
C GLN A 148 -15.95 -5.19 -29.17
N ARG A 149 -15.83 -6.51 -28.97
CA ARG A 149 -16.54 -7.26 -27.94
C ARG A 149 -15.59 -8.19 -27.23
N LEU A 150 -15.78 -8.30 -25.91
CA LEU A 150 -15.14 -9.34 -25.10
C LEU A 150 -16.21 -10.34 -24.67
N SER A 151 -15.93 -11.61 -24.89
CA SER A 151 -16.72 -12.74 -24.35
C SER A 151 -15.80 -13.66 -23.59
N ALA A 152 -16.20 -14.04 -22.38
CA ALA A 152 -15.48 -15.00 -21.56
C ALA A 152 -16.48 -15.96 -20.91
N SER A 153 -16.15 -17.24 -20.87
CA SER A 153 -16.87 -18.26 -20.13
C SER A 153 -15.88 -19.13 -19.38
N TYR A 154 -15.99 -19.13 -18.05
CA TYR A 154 -15.12 -19.93 -17.19
C TYR A 154 -15.86 -20.35 -15.94
N GLN A 155 -15.40 -21.43 -15.33
CA GLN A 155 -15.90 -21.90 -14.05
C GLN A 155 -15.00 -21.41 -12.93
N VAL A 156 -15.60 -20.90 -11.88
CA VAL A 156 -14.90 -20.49 -10.66
C VAL A 156 -15.31 -21.45 -9.55
N LYS A 157 -14.32 -22.07 -8.92
CA LYS A 157 -14.49 -22.77 -7.65
C LYS A 157 -14.13 -21.77 -6.54
N SER A 158 -15.04 -21.55 -5.61
CA SER A 158 -14.79 -20.72 -4.45
C SER A 158 -15.04 -21.50 -3.17
N ASP A 159 -14.12 -21.35 -2.23
CA ASP A 159 -14.18 -21.93 -0.89
C ASP A 159 -14.09 -20.82 0.14
N LEU A 160 -14.65 -21.02 1.34
CA LEU A 160 -14.56 -20.10 2.44
C LEU A 160 -13.43 -20.53 3.38
N ILE A 161 -12.53 -19.59 3.68
CA ILE A 161 -11.44 -19.78 4.63
C ILE A 161 -11.59 -18.75 5.74
N THR A 162 -11.30 -19.15 6.97
CA THR A 162 -11.32 -18.27 8.13
C THR A 162 -9.90 -18.06 8.65
N SER A 163 -9.53 -16.82 8.86
CA SER A 163 -8.32 -16.41 9.58
C SER A 163 -8.66 -15.31 10.57
N HIS A 164 -7.67 -14.83 11.34
CA HIS A 164 -7.89 -13.88 12.42
C HIS A 164 -6.86 -12.76 12.44
N ASN A 165 -7.31 -11.53 12.61
CA ASN A 165 -6.46 -10.46 13.13
C ASN A 165 -6.35 -10.61 14.66
N VAL A 166 -5.18 -10.34 15.20
CA VAL A 166 -4.95 -10.31 16.66
C VAL A 166 -4.85 -8.86 17.09
N VAL A 167 -5.68 -8.47 18.06
CA VAL A 167 -5.76 -7.08 18.52
C VAL A 167 -5.52 -7.03 20.02
N ALA A 168 -4.56 -6.24 20.45
CA ALA A 168 -4.35 -5.90 21.86
C ALA A 168 -4.48 -4.38 22.05
N ARG A 169 -4.98 -3.95 23.20
CA ARG A 169 -5.16 -2.54 23.52
C ARG A 169 -4.61 -2.23 24.91
N LEU A 170 -3.77 -1.22 24.99
CA LEU A 170 -3.46 -0.54 26.24
C LEU A 170 -4.37 0.68 26.34
N GLU A 171 -5.27 0.67 27.32
CA GLU A 171 -6.25 1.72 27.51
C GLU A 171 -5.61 3.03 27.99
N GLY A 172 -5.95 4.13 27.34
CA GLY A 172 -5.49 5.47 27.68
C GLY A 172 -6.03 5.96 29.03
N SER A 173 -5.25 6.80 29.70
CA SER A 173 -5.59 7.32 31.03
C SER A 173 -6.57 8.49 31.01
N LYS A 174 -6.62 9.28 29.92
CA LYS A 174 -7.46 10.49 29.79
C LYS A 174 -8.41 10.44 28.60
N HIS A 175 -7.96 9.87 27.48
CA HIS A 175 -8.69 9.85 26.22
C HIS A 175 -8.80 8.41 25.68
N PRO A 176 -9.47 7.49 26.39
CA PRO A 176 -9.47 6.07 26.07
C PRO A 176 -10.13 5.75 24.71
N ASN A 177 -10.97 6.63 24.17
CA ASN A 177 -11.63 6.45 22.87
C ASN A 177 -10.85 6.98 21.68
N GLU A 178 -9.71 7.63 21.93
CA GLU A 178 -8.78 8.05 20.90
C GLU A 178 -7.65 7.02 20.80
N THR A 179 -7.34 6.54 19.59
CA THR A 179 -6.43 5.41 19.44
C THR A 179 -5.23 5.74 18.55
N LEU A 180 -4.06 5.26 18.94
CA LEU A 180 -2.89 5.13 18.09
C LEU A 180 -2.74 3.65 17.74
N ILE A 181 -2.53 3.30 16.47
CA ILE A 181 -2.39 1.90 16.03
C ILE A 181 -0.95 1.66 15.57
N TYR A 182 -0.33 0.61 16.10
CA TYR A 182 0.83 -0.05 15.50
C TYR A 182 0.36 -1.32 14.80
N SER A 183 0.82 -1.55 13.57
CA SER A 183 0.46 -2.73 12.80
C SER A 183 1.67 -3.48 12.25
N ALA A 184 1.51 -4.78 12.09
CA ALA A 184 2.39 -5.68 11.36
C ALA A 184 1.57 -6.88 10.91
N HIS A 185 1.91 -7.51 9.78
CA HIS A 185 1.26 -8.77 9.42
C HIS A 185 2.00 -9.97 10.03
N TRP A 186 1.24 -11.02 10.34
CA TRP A 186 1.75 -12.24 10.96
C TRP A 186 1.71 -13.44 10.02
N ASP A 187 1.04 -13.31 8.88
CA ASP A 187 1.04 -14.33 7.82
C ASP A 187 2.28 -14.23 6.94
N HIS A 188 2.54 -15.30 6.21
CA HIS A 188 3.49 -15.35 5.12
C HIS A 188 2.99 -16.33 4.05
N ILE A 189 3.82 -16.66 3.07
CA ILE A 189 3.45 -17.53 1.94
C ILE A 189 3.05 -18.93 2.37
N GLY A 190 3.65 -19.44 3.45
CA GLY A 190 3.31 -20.76 4.03
C GLY A 190 4.13 -21.90 3.43
N VAL A 191 3.49 -22.90 2.87
CA VAL A 191 4.13 -24.07 2.28
C VAL A 191 3.97 -24.05 0.76
N GLY A 192 5.07 -24.18 0.02
CA GLY A 192 5.08 -24.12 -1.42
C GLY A 192 5.89 -25.25 -2.08
N LYS A 193 6.35 -25.00 -3.29
CA LYS A 193 7.22 -25.95 -4.00
C LYS A 193 8.60 -26.00 -3.33
N PRO A 194 9.26 -27.18 -3.32
CA PRO A 194 10.60 -27.29 -2.74
C PRO A 194 11.63 -26.46 -3.53
N ASP A 195 12.56 -25.84 -2.80
CA ASP A 195 13.77 -25.24 -3.37
C ASP A 195 14.80 -26.32 -3.75
N ALA A 196 16.00 -25.90 -4.17
CA ALA A 196 17.08 -26.80 -4.54
C ALA A 196 17.60 -27.69 -3.37
N ARG A 197 17.30 -27.33 -2.11
CA ARG A 197 17.62 -28.09 -0.89
C ARG A 197 16.49 -29.04 -0.50
N GLY A 198 15.33 -28.98 -1.17
CA GLY A 198 14.12 -29.71 -0.81
C GLY A 198 13.26 -29.01 0.24
N ASP A 199 13.59 -27.78 0.61
CA ASP A 199 12.82 -27.01 1.56
C ASP A 199 11.55 -26.44 0.91
N THR A 200 10.40 -26.64 1.58
CA THR A 200 9.08 -26.21 1.12
C THR A 200 8.49 -25.08 1.97
N ILE A 201 9.17 -24.69 3.07
CA ILE A 201 8.63 -23.75 4.06
C ILE A 201 9.15 -22.35 3.76
N PHE A 202 8.24 -21.41 3.63
CA PHE A 202 8.52 -19.98 3.55
C PHE A 202 8.42 -19.41 4.96
N ASN A 203 9.56 -19.29 5.64
CA ASN A 203 9.60 -18.94 7.07
C ASN A 203 9.24 -17.49 7.34
N GLY A 204 9.55 -16.55 6.42
CA GLY A 204 9.25 -15.13 6.58
C GLY A 204 9.93 -14.49 7.80
N ALA A 205 11.20 -14.81 8.05
CA ALA A 205 11.89 -14.33 9.26
C ALA A 205 12.05 -12.81 9.26
N LEU A 206 12.39 -12.22 8.12
CA LEU A 206 12.38 -10.77 7.93
C LEU A 206 11.01 -10.28 7.49
N GLU A 207 10.34 -11.01 6.61
CA GLU A 207 9.06 -10.71 5.99
C GLU A 207 7.92 -11.64 6.50
N ASN A 208 7.18 -11.45 7.62
CA ASN A 208 7.33 -10.26 8.46
C ASN A 208 7.36 -10.65 9.96
N ALA A 209 8.04 -11.75 10.32
CA ALA A 209 8.23 -12.09 11.74
C ALA A 209 8.97 -10.96 12.48
N SER A 210 9.85 -10.22 11.77
CA SER A 210 10.55 -9.07 12.34
C SER A 210 9.60 -7.94 12.76
N GLY A 211 8.59 -7.62 11.95
CA GLY A 211 7.57 -6.63 12.28
C GLY A 211 6.64 -7.10 13.40
N THR A 212 6.27 -8.38 13.39
CA THR A 212 5.46 -8.98 14.48
C THR A 212 6.23 -8.97 15.80
N ALA A 213 7.52 -9.30 15.81
CA ALA A 213 8.37 -9.19 16.99
C ALA A 213 8.48 -7.74 17.48
N ALA A 214 8.62 -6.79 16.55
CA ALA A 214 8.63 -5.36 16.84
C ALA A 214 7.32 -4.91 17.50
N LEU A 215 6.18 -5.39 17.03
CA LEU A 215 4.86 -5.11 17.60
C LEU A 215 4.77 -5.57 19.06
N LEU A 216 5.25 -6.80 19.36
CA LEU A 216 5.29 -7.34 20.71
C LEU A 216 6.22 -6.54 21.62
N GLU A 217 7.37 -6.10 21.11
CA GLU A 217 8.34 -5.34 21.90
C GLU A 217 7.83 -3.93 22.21
N LEU A 218 7.15 -3.27 21.26
CA LEU A 218 6.47 -2.01 21.51
C LEU A 218 5.35 -2.17 22.54
N ALA A 219 4.54 -3.23 22.46
CA ALA A 219 3.51 -3.52 23.45
C ALA A 219 4.09 -3.70 24.84
N ARG A 220 5.23 -4.42 24.94
CA ARG A 220 5.97 -4.58 26.19
C ARG A 220 6.50 -3.25 26.72
N GLY A 221 7.03 -2.40 25.83
CA GLY A 221 7.53 -1.07 26.19
C GLY A 221 6.44 -0.18 26.76
N PHE A 222 5.30 -0.09 26.09
CA PHE A 222 4.14 0.69 26.54
C PHE A 222 3.53 0.16 27.83
N ALA A 223 3.47 -1.17 28.02
CA ALA A 223 2.94 -1.78 29.23
C ALA A 223 3.82 -1.53 30.48
N LYS A 224 5.14 -1.36 30.29
CA LYS A 224 6.09 -1.08 31.37
C LYS A 224 6.39 0.40 31.58
N GLY A 225 6.12 1.22 30.56
CA GLY A 225 6.36 2.65 30.56
C GLY A 225 5.26 3.47 31.26
N PRO A 226 5.34 4.79 31.19
CA PRO A 226 4.27 5.68 31.63
C PRO A 226 2.96 5.35 30.89
N LYS A 227 1.84 5.35 31.63
CA LYS A 227 0.53 5.12 31.03
C LYS A 227 0.17 6.25 30.07
N PRO A 228 -0.06 6.01 28.78
CA PRO A 228 -0.36 7.04 27.81
C PRO A 228 -1.73 7.69 28.08
N GLU A 229 -1.93 8.93 27.61
CA GLU A 229 -3.21 9.63 27.71
C GLU A 229 -4.26 9.04 26.77
N ARG A 230 -3.89 8.73 25.51
CA ARG A 230 -4.68 8.03 24.51
C ARG A 230 -4.42 6.53 24.57
N SER A 231 -5.37 5.74 24.06
CA SER A 231 -5.18 4.29 23.92
C SER A 231 -4.17 3.96 22.83
N VAL A 232 -3.38 2.92 23.05
CA VAL A 232 -2.48 2.36 22.05
C VAL A 232 -2.96 0.96 21.67
N VAL A 233 -3.15 0.73 20.38
CA VAL A 233 -3.63 -0.54 19.82
C VAL A 233 -2.48 -1.20 19.06
N PHE A 234 -2.28 -2.48 19.34
CA PHE A 234 -1.31 -3.35 18.68
C PHE A 234 -2.09 -4.33 17.82
N LEU A 235 -1.92 -4.25 16.51
CA LEU A 235 -2.73 -4.96 15.53
C LEU A 235 -1.84 -5.85 14.67
N ALA A 236 -1.87 -7.16 14.92
CA ALA A 236 -1.27 -8.14 14.03
C ALA A 236 -2.32 -8.60 13.03
N VAL A 237 -2.15 -8.25 11.75
CA VAL A 237 -3.09 -8.56 10.68
C VAL A 237 -2.72 -9.84 9.96
N THR A 238 -3.71 -10.51 9.40
CA THR A 238 -3.57 -11.72 8.59
C THR A 238 -3.74 -11.40 7.10
N ALA A 239 -3.27 -12.32 6.25
CA ALA A 239 -3.50 -12.30 4.81
C ALA A 239 -3.06 -10.99 4.12
N GLU A 240 -1.96 -10.41 4.57
CA GLU A 240 -1.27 -9.31 3.88
C GLU A 240 -0.82 -9.78 2.50
N GLU A 241 -0.18 -10.95 2.44
CA GLU A 241 0.37 -11.62 1.26
C GLU A 241 -0.72 -12.01 0.22
N LYS A 242 -1.98 -11.88 0.60
CA LYS A 242 -3.14 -12.16 -0.26
C LYS A 242 -3.86 -10.88 -0.72
N GLY A 243 -3.24 -9.71 -0.50
CA GLY A 243 -3.75 -8.42 -0.92
C GLY A 243 -4.28 -7.54 0.22
N LEU A 244 -3.56 -7.50 1.35
CA LEU A 244 -3.87 -6.64 2.51
C LEU A 244 -5.25 -6.96 3.15
N LEU A 245 -5.69 -8.24 3.09
CA LEU A 245 -7.07 -8.57 3.39
C LEU A 245 -7.42 -8.39 4.88
N GLY A 246 -6.49 -8.68 5.78
CA GLY A 246 -6.71 -8.51 7.21
C GLY A 246 -6.83 -7.05 7.62
N SER A 247 -5.95 -6.19 7.11
CA SER A 247 -6.02 -4.75 7.34
C SER A 247 -7.22 -4.10 6.64
N GLU A 248 -7.57 -4.54 5.42
CA GLU A 248 -8.79 -4.10 4.73
C GLU A 248 -10.05 -4.48 5.51
N PHE A 249 -10.12 -5.72 6.04
CA PHE A 249 -11.23 -6.15 6.88
C PHE A 249 -11.32 -5.30 8.15
N TYR A 250 -10.19 -5.12 8.87
CA TYR A 250 -10.19 -4.29 10.09
C TYR A 250 -10.61 -2.85 9.78
N ALA A 251 -10.05 -2.24 8.74
CA ALA A 251 -10.36 -0.87 8.39
C ALA A 251 -11.81 -0.68 7.89
N SER A 252 -12.44 -1.73 7.33
CA SER A 252 -13.85 -1.69 6.91
C SER A 252 -14.83 -1.95 8.06
N LYS A 253 -14.42 -2.73 9.07
CA LYS A 253 -15.23 -3.09 10.26
C LYS A 253 -14.38 -2.92 11.53
N PRO A 254 -13.94 -1.70 11.87
CA PRO A 254 -12.97 -1.48 12.92
C PRO A 254 -13.54 -1.74 14.31
N LEU A 255 -12.75 -2.35 15.20
CA LEU A 255 -13.11 -2.47 16.62
C LEU A 255 -13.11 -1.13 17.34
N TYR A 256 -12.24 -0.22 16.91
CA TYR A 256 -12.14 1.16 17.41
C TYR A 256 -12.35 2.13 16.25
N PRO A 257 -13.19 3.18 16.41
CA PRO A 257 -13.56 4.07 15.32
C PRO A 257 -12.34 4.72 14.65
N LEU A 258 -12.29 4.70 13.32
CA LEU A 258 -11.21 5.31 12.56
C LEU A 258 -11.23 6.84 12.64
N ASP A 259 -12.40 7.43 12.85
CA ASP A 259 -12.57 8.88 13.00
C ASP A 259 -11.80 9.43 14.20
N THR A 260 -11.64 8.62 15.26
CA THR A 260 -10.86 8.92 16.45
C THR A 260 -9.53 8.16 16.51
N THR A 261 -9.09 7.60 15.40
CA THR A 261 -7.74 7.05 15.26
C THR A 261 -6.77 8.18 14.89
N VAL A 262 -5.74 8.36 15.70
CA VAL A 262 -4.74 9.44 15.58
C VAL A 262 -3.85 9.21 14.38
N ALA A 263 -3.27 8.01 14.32
CA ALA A 263 -2.37 7.57 13.27
C ALA A 263 -2.23 6.04 13.25
N VAL A 264 -1.72 5.52 12.13
CA VAL A 264 -1.26 4.12 12.00
C VAL A 264 0.23 4.12 11.67
N ILE A 265 1.01 3.34 12.42
CA ILE A 265 2.43 3.11 12.21
C ILE A 265 2.62 1.64 11.85
N ASN A 266 2.92 1.36 10.60
CA ASN A 266 3.09 0.01 10.10
C ASN A 266 4.55 -0.39 10.07
N MET A 267 4.81 -1.61 10.50
CA MET A 267 6.13 -2.24 10.54
C MET A 267 6.09 -3.50 9.69
N ASP A 268 6.83 -3.45 8.60
CA ASP A 268 6.87 -4.50 7.60
C ASP A 268 8.31 -4.58 7.07
N GLY A 269 9.05 -5.59 7.56
CA GLY A 269 10.48 -5.74 7.29
C GLY A 269 11.38 -4.86 8.17
N MET A 270 11.53 -5.19 9.47
CA MET A 270 12.46 -4.48 10.37
C MET A 270 13.91 -4.95 10.18
N ASN A 271 14.86 -4.00 10.10
CA ASN A 271 16.28 -4.30 9.89
C ASN A 271 16.93 -5.05 11.08
N PRO A 272 17.29 -6.35 10.94
CA PRO A 272 17.89 -7.11 12.01
C PRO A 272 19.41 -6.91 12.14
N PHE A 273 19.99 -6.08 11.27
CA PHE A 273 21.45 -5.93 11.14
C PHE A 273 21.97 -4.67 11.85
N VAL A 274 22.95 -4.05 11.22
CA VAL A 274 23.64 -2.86 11.72
C VAL A 274 22.70 -1.65 11.72
N PRO A 275 22.76 -0.79 12.76
CA PRO A 275 22.03 0.47 12.74
C PRO A 275 22.42 1.36 11.55
N SER A 276 21.44 2.09 10.98
CA SER A 276 21.66 3.07 9.91
C SER A 276 21.71 4.50 10.45
N ARG A 277 22.31 5.45 9.75
CA ARG A 277 22.33 6.88 10.09
C ARG A 277 21.10 7.61 9.55
N ASP A 278 20.25 6.90 8.84
CA ASP A 278 19.05 7.43 8.23
C ASP A 278 17.85 6.49 8.42
N PHE A 279 16.68 7.02 8.12
CA PHE A 279 15.43 6.28 8.02
C PHE A 279 14.62 6.82 6.84
N GLY A 280 13.64 6.07 6.38
CA GLY A 280 12.69 6.46 5.37
C GLY A 280 11.25 6.13 5.73
N ILE A 281 10.36 6.51 4.85
CA ILE A 281 9.03 5.93 4.71
C ILE A 281 8.79 5.67 3.23
N TYR A 282 7.97 4.67 2.93
CA TYR A 282 7.63 4.43 1.53
C TYR A 282 6.62 5.45 1.00
N GLY A 283 6.79 5.84 -0.28
CA GLY A 283 5.93 6.77 -1.01
C GLY A 283 6.37 8.23 -0.95
N THR A 284 5.51 9.12 -1.44
CA THR A 284 5.79 10.56 -1.59
C THR A 284 5.67 11.37 -0.31
N ALA A 285 5.34 10.71 0.79
CA ALA A 285 5.41 11.29 2.15
C ALA A 285 4.51 12.54 2.40
N LYS A 286 3.34 12.59 1.79
CA LYS A 286 2.39 13.71 1.91
C LYS A 286 1.57 13.67 3.20
N LEU A 287 2.23 13.65 4.36
CA LEU A 287 1.55 13.61 5.65
C LEU A 287 2.34 14.36 6.75
N GLU A 288 1.61 15.06 7.62
CA GLU A 288 2.17 15.80 8.75
C GLU A 288 2.85 14.89 9.79
N LEU A 289 2.44 13.62 9.85
CA LEU A 289 3.04 12.61 10.73
C LEU A 289 4.54 12.42 10.44
N LEU A 290 4.98 12.59 9.18
CA LEU A 290 6.39 12.52 8.82
C LEU A 290 7.20 13.64 9.49
N ASP A 291 6.64 14.85 9.61
CA ASP A 291 7.36 15.94 10.26
C ASP A 291 7.53 15.69 11.76
N GLN A 292 6.56 15.03 12.39
CA GLN A 292 6.69 14.58 13.77
C GLN A 292 7.76 13.47 13.89
N LEU A 293 7.73 12.49 12.99
CA LEU A 293 8.73 11.41 12.93
C LEU A 293 10.14 11.99 12.74
N LYS A 294 10.34 12.94 11.82
CA LYS A 294 11.63 13.61 11.62
C LYS A 294 12.16 14.30 12.90
N ARG A 295 11.28 14.99 13.63
CA ARG A 295 11.69 15.64 14.90
C ARG A 295 12.09 14.63 15.97
N VAL A 296 11.36 13.53 16.09
CA VAL A 296 11.71 12.45 17.02
C VAL A 296 13.00 11.76 16.59
N ALA A 297 13.12 11.38 15.33
CA ALA A 297 14.28 10.68 14.77
C ALA A 297 15.58 11.50 14.92
N ALA A 298 15.50 12.83 14.84
CA ALA A 298 16.65 13.71 15.07
C ALA A 298 17.24 13.57 16.49
N GLN A 299 16.43 13.22 17.51
CA GLN A 299 16.90 12.95 18.86
C GLN A 299 17.76 11.69 18.93
N PHE A 300 17.53 10.75 18.00
CA PHE A 300 18.31 9.52 17.78
C PHE A 300 19.43 9.71 16.76
N LYS A 301 19.70 10.95 16.32
CA LYS A 301 20.71 11.32 15.31
C LYS A 301 20.45 10.68 13.93
N LEU A 302 19.19 10.38 13.62
CA LEU A 302 18.78 9.88 12.32
C LEU A 302 18.32 11.02 11.40
N ARG A 303 18.72 10.95 10.14
CA ARG A 303 18.19 11.84 9.09
C ARG A 303 17.16 11.13 8.23
N TYR A 304 16.21 11.87 7.73
CA TYR A 304 15.23 11.35 6.76
C TYR A 304 15.86 11.24 5.37
N THR A 305 15.67 10.10 4.74
CA THR A 305 15.98 9.87 3.33
C THR A 305 14.68 9.52 2.59
N PRO A 306 14.30 10.27 1.54
CA PRO A 306 13.09 9.99 0.76
C PRO A 306 13.13 8.63 0.09
N ASP A 307 11.96 8.07 -0.23
CA ASP A 307 11.84 6.85 -1.02
C ASP A 307 12.57 7.03 -2.36
N PRO A 308 13.58 6.18 -2.68
CA PRO A 308 14.34 6.29 -3.93
C PRO A 308 13.56 5.82 -5.16
N LYS A 309 12.40 5.15 -4.98
CA LYS A 309 11.59 4.57 -6.06
C LYS A 309 10.10 4.88 -5.89
N PRO A 310 9.68 6.16 -5.76
CA PRO A 310 8.29 6.51 -5.50
C PRO A 310 7.34 6.06 -6.64
N GLN A 311 7.87 5.89 -7.87
CA GLN A 311 7.11 5.36 -9.01
C GLN A 311 6.72 3.89 -8.87
N ALA A 312 7.38 3.14 -7.98
CA ALA A 312 7.06 1.73 -7.75
C ALA A 312 5.78 1.54 -6.91
N GLY A 313 5.26 2.62 -6.31
CA GLY A 313 4.02 2.59 -5.55
C GLY A 313 4.07 1.69 -4.32
N TYR A 314 5.23 1.59 -3.65
CA TYR A 314 5.38 0.78 -2.44
C TYR A 314 4.43 1.22 -1.33
N PHE A 315 4.10 2.50 -1.24
CA PHE A 315 3.11 3.00 -0.28
C PHE A 315 1.78 2.23 -0.31
N PHE A 316 1.38 1.70 -1.46
CA PHE A 316 0.11 1.00 -1.65
C PHE A 316 0.20 -0.52 -1.48
N ARG A 317 1.32 -1.04 -0.93
CA ARG A 317 1.62 -2.46 -0.89
C ARG A 317 1.74 -3.05 0.50
N SER A 318 1.38 -2.31 1.56
CA SER A 318 1.39 -2.84 2.92
C SER A 318 0.21 -2.31 3.75
N ASP A 319 0.03 -2.83 4.95
CA ASP A 319 -1.17 -2.78 5.79
C ASP A 319 -1.60 -1.40 6.29
N HIS A 320 -0.76 -0.38 6.19
CA HIS A 320 -1.15 1.01 6.48
C HIS A 320 -2.11 1.58 5.43
N PHE A 321 -2.06 1.06 4.20
CA PHE A 321 -2.80 1.62 3.08
C PHE A 321 -4.33 1.53 3.21
N PRO A 322 -4.96 0.44 3.65
CA PRO A 322 -6.41 0.39 3.89
C PRO A 322 -6.90 1.46 4.87
N PHE A 323 -6.08 1.86 5.84
CA PHE A 323 -6.38 2.96 6.75
C PHE A 323 -6.23 4.32 6.07
N ALA A 324 -5.19 4.49 5.26
CA ALA A 324 -4.98 5.70 4.46
C ALA A 324 -6.18 5.97 3.54
N LYS A 325 -6.71 4.96 2.83
CA LYS A 325 -7.94 5.07 2.02
C LYS A 325 -9.14 5.61 2.80
N ARG A 326 -9.17 5.38 4.12
CA ARG A 326 -10.23 5.85 5.02
C ARG A 326 -9.86 7.13 5.78
N GLY A 327 -8.82 7.81 5.31
CA GLY A 327 -8.40 9.12 5.78
C GLY A 327 -7.49 9.10 7.01
N VAL A 328 -7.23 7.95 7.65
CA VAL A 328 -6.33 7.90 8.81
C VAL A 328 -4.89 8.15 8.36
N PRO A 329 -4.16 9.14 8.94
CA PRO A 329 -2.75 9.33 8.66
C PRO A 329 -1.96 8.07 9.00
N ALA A 330 -1.33 7.48 7.99
CA ALA A 330 -0.69 6.18 8.10
C ALA A 330 0.67 6.19 7.39
N LEU A 331 1.66 5.55 7.97
CA LEU A 331 2.98 5.40 7.38
C LEU A 331 3.48 3.96 7.49
N TRP A 332 4.31 3.58 6.55
CA TRP A 332 5.15 2.39 6.59
C TRP A 332 6.59 2.84 6.82
N TYR A 333 7.10 2.54 8.02
CA TYR A 333 8.47 2.87 8.39
C TYR A 333 9.46 2.01 7.62
N ALA A 334 10.48 2.63 7.06
CA ALA A 334 11.58 1.97 6.36
C ALA A 334 12.89 2.21 7.10
N ALA A 335 13.59 1.15 7.42
CA ALA A 335 14.97 1.24 7.92
C ALA A 335 15.87 1.88 6.85
N GLY A 336 16.81 2.72 7.30
CA GLY A 336 17.74 3.40 6.40
C GLY A 336 18.78 2.48 5.76
N GLN A 337 19.37 2.94 4.68
CA GLN A 337 20.44 2.24 3.97
C GLN A 337 21.84 2.80 4.26
N ASP A 338 21.98 3.96 4.90
CA ASP A 338 23.29 4.46 5.30
C ASP A 338 23.74 3.81 6.62
N TRP A 339 24.19 2.57 6.53
CA TRP A 339 24.60 1.80 7.70
C TRP A 339 25.80 2.43 8.41
N GLU A 340 25.85 2.34 9.73
CA GLU A 340 26.98 2.84 10.54
C GLU A 340 28.29 2.15 10.15
N VAL A 341 28.21 0.91 9.70
CA VAL A 341 29.36 0.14 9.17
C VAL A 341 29.15 -0.10 7.68
N GLY A 342 30.05 0.38 6.86
CA GLY A 342 30.01 0.21 5.40
C GLY A 342 29.14 1.22 4.64
N GLY A 343 28.40 2.08 5.33
CA GLY A 343 27.62 3.17 4.72
C GLY A 343 26.52 2.70 3.76
N VAL A 344 26.11 3.58 2.85
CA VAL A 344 25.05 3.34 1.85
C VAL A 344 25.36 2.12 0.97
N ALA A 345 26.64 1.92 0.62
CA ALA A 345 27.02 0.79 -0.23
C ALA A 345 26.71 -0.56 0.43
N ALA A 346 27.02 -0.71 1.72
CA ALA A 346 26.75 -1.94 2.46
C ALA A 346 25.23 -2.16 2.66
N GLY A 347 24.51 -1.11 3.06
CA GLY A 347 23.05 -1.21 3.25
C GLY A 347 22.31 -1.56 1.95
N LYS A 348 22.71 -0.90 0.85
CA LYS A 348 22.13 -1.21 -0.47
C LYS A 348 22.46 -2.66 -0.91
N ALA A 349 23.70 -3.09 -0.75
CA ALA A 349 24.10 -4.46 -1.11
C ALA A 349 23.31 -5.51 -0.30
N ALA A 350 23.08 -5.26 1.00
CA ALA A 350 22.27 -6.14 1.83
C ALA A 350 20.79 -6.17 1.40
N ALA A 351 20.22 -5.03 1.04
CA ALA A 351 18.84 -4.95 0.53
C ALA A 351 18.70 -5.65 -0.82
N ASP A 352 19.66 -5.46 -1.74
CA ASP A 352 19.68 -6.11 -3.04
C ASP A 352 19.84 -7.64 -2.89
N ASP A 353 20.73 -8.11 -2.00
CA ASP A 353 20.93 -9.54 -1.70
C ASP A 353 19.66 -10.16 -1.09
N TYR A 354 19.03 -9.46 -0.14
CA TYR A 354 17.76 -9.90 0.46
C TYR A 354 16.67 -10.06 -0.60
N THR A 355 16.47 -9.03 -1.43
CA THR A 355 15.45 -9.05 -2.48
C THR A 355 15.69 -10.17 -3.51
N ALA A 356 16.97 -10.40 -3.88
CA ALA A 356 17.31 -11.38 -4.90
C ALA A 356 17.23 -12.84 -4.40
N LYS A 357 17.46 -13.10 -3.10
CA LYS A 357 17.72 -14.46 -2.61
C LYS A 357 16.81 -14.92 -1.47
N ARG A 358 16.08 -13.99 -0.84
CA ARG A 358 15.33 -14.31 0.39
C ARG A 358 13.91 -13.79 0.40
N TYR A 359 13.68 -12.57 -0.08
CA TYR A 359 12.34 -11.98 -0.11
C TYR A 359 11.35 -12.89 -0.87
N HIS A 360 10.31 -13.35 -0.19
CA HIS A 360 9.32 -14.31 -0.67
C HIS A 360 9.92 -15.64 -1.17
N GLN A 361 10.99 -16.09 -0.50
CA GLN A 361 11.67 -17.35 -0.78
C GLN A 361 11.96 -18.13 0.52
N GLN A 362 12.22 -19.44 0.41
CA GLN A 362 12.54 -20.29 1.56
C GLN A 362 13.78 -19.82 2.34
N GLY A 363 14.66 -19.07 1.68
CA GLY A 363 15.88 -18.52 2.29
C GLY A 363 15.67 -17.37 3.28
N ASP A 364 14.41 -16.88 3.47
CA ASP A 364 14.09 -15.90 4.51
C ASP A 364 13.97 -16.55 5.88
N GLU A 365 15.09 -17.06 6.36
CA GLU A 365 15.24 -17.75 7.64
C GLU A 365 15.99 -16.88 8.65
N TRP A 366 15.62 -17.02 9.93
CA TRP A 366 16.39 -16.45 11.02
C TRP A 366 17.82 -17.02 11.06
N LYS A 367 18.80 -16.17 11.39
CA LYS A 367 20.20 -16.56 11.52
C LYS A 367 20.77 -16.12 12.87
N PRO A 368 21.66 -16.94 13.49
CA PRO A 368 22.26 -16.63 14.79
C PRO A 368 23.10 -15.35 14.83
N ASP A 369 23.56 -14.87 13.68
CA ASP A 369 24.35 -13.64 13.53
C ASP A 369 23.50 -12.35 13.45
N TRP A 370 22.18 -12.46 13.49
CA TRP A 370 21.30 -11.31 13.58
C TRP A 370 21.45 -10.64 14.96
N THR A 371 21.91 -9.40 14.97
CA THR A 371 22.16 -8.65 16.21
C THR A 371 20.92 -7.90 16.70
N PHE A 372 19.96 -7.63 15.82
CA PHE A 372 18.78 -6.79 16.04
C PHE A 372 19.09 -5.35 16.49
N ALA A 373 20.36 -4.93 16.43
CA ALA A 373 20.75 -3.59 16.88
C ALA A 373 20.09 -2.47 16.06
N GLY A 374 19.93 -2.67 14.75
CA GLY A 374 19.19 -1.76 13.88
C GLY A 374 17.73 -1.67 14.27
N ALA A 375 17.04 -2.80 14.34
CA ALA A 375 15.63 -2.87 14.73
C ALA A 375 15.37 -2.28 16.12
N ALA A 376 16.21 -2.58 17.10
CA ALA A 376 16.05 -2.06 18.46
C ALA A 376 16.13 -0.52 18.52
N ARG A 377 17.04 0.09 17.76
CA ARG A 377 17.11 1.55 17.66
C ARG A 377 15.89 2.14 16.95
N ASP A 378 15.49 1.57 15.83
CA ASP A 378 14.33 2.01 15.07
C ASP A 378 13.05 1.89 15.90
N LEU A 379 12.90 0.83 16.69
CA LEU A 379 11.82 0.70 17.68
C LEU A 379 11.86 1.77 18.75
N GLY A 380 13.04 2.20 19.19
CA GLY A 380 13.18 3.35 20.09
C GLY A 380 12.58 4.63 19.51
N VAL A 381 12.81 4.89 18.21
CA VAL A 381 12.21 6.02 17.49
C VAL A 381 10.69 5.88 17.40
N LEU A 382 10.20 4.70 17.01
CA LEU A 382 8.75 4.46 16.86
C LEU A 382 8.04 4.52 18.22
N TYR A 383 8.65 4.02 19.29
CA TYR A 383 8.14 4.14 20.64
C TYR A 383 8.03 5.60 21.08
N ALA A 384 9.10 6.40 20.89
CA ALA A 384 9.10 7.81 21.25
C ALA A 384 8.07 8.63 20.45
N LEU A 385 7.92 8.33 19.15
CA LEU A 385 6.87 8.92 18.31
C LEU A 385 5.48 8.59 18.87
N GLY A 386 5.25 7.33 19.19
CA GLY A 386 3.97 6.88 19.71
C GLY A 386 3.63 7.46 21.07
N GLN A 387 4.60 7.60 21.99
CA GLN A 387 4.40 8.30 23.25
C GLN A 387 4.01 9.75 23.02
N GLN A 388 4.74 10.48 22.16
CA GLN A 388 4.42 11.87 21.84
C GLN A 388 3.02 12.01 21.25
N LEU A 389 2.60 11.12 20.36
CA LEU A 389 1.25 11.12 19.78
C LEU A 389 0.18 10.79 20.81
N ALA A 390 0.44 9.80 21.65
CA ALA A 390 -0.50 9.34 22.67
C ALA A 390 -0.70 10.35 23.81
N ASP A 391 0.34 11.14 24.13
CA ASP A 391 0.32 12.14 25.21
C ASP A 391 0.02 13.57 24.74
N SER A 392 -0.24 13.75 23.43
CA SER A 392 -0.58 15.07 22.86
C SER A 392 -2.05 15.18 22.49
N ARG A 393 -2.52 16.43 22.31
CA ARG A 393 -3.83 16.71 21.71
C ARG A 393 -3.76 16.96 20.19
N GLN A 394 -2.59 16.74 19.59
CA GLN A 394 -2.42 16.91 18.14
C GLN A 394 -3.12 15.80 17.37
N TRP A 395 -3.70 16.18 16.24
CA TRP A 395 -4.31 15.29 15.27
C TRP A 395 -3.57 15.49 13.94
N PRO A 396 -2.54 14.69 13.66
CA PRO A 396 -1.86 14.79 12.38
C PRO A 396 -2.83 14.59 11.23
N ASN A 397 -2.55 15.24 10.11
CA ASN A 397 -3.36 15.16 8.90
C ASN A 397 -2.48 14.83 7.69
N TRP A 398 -3.10 14.64 6.57
CA TRP A 398 -2.46 14.58 5.27
C TRP A 398 -2.12 15.98 4.78
N SER A 399 -1.12 16.11 3.89
CA SER A 399 -0.83 17.36 3.20
C SER A 399 -2.02 17.82 2.36
N GLN A 400 -2.09 19.12 2.06
CA GLN A 400 -3.24 19.70 1.35
C GLN A 400 -3.50 19.08 -0.04
N ASP A 401 -2.44 18.60 -0.68
CA ASP A 401 -2.45 17.99 -2.01
C ASP A 401 -2.55 16.46 -1.98
N SER A 402 -2.77 15.86 -0.80
CA SER A 402 -2.97 14.41 -0.67
C SER A 402 -4.41 14.02 -1.02
N GLU A 403 -4.54 12.95 -1.79
CA GLU A 403 -5.82 12.31 -2.15
C GLU A 403 -6.61 11.79 -0.94
N PHE A 404 -5.98 11.61 0.21
CA PHE A 404 -6.63 11.11 1.44
C PHE A 404 -7.11 12.24 2.35
N ARG A 405 -6.72 13.49 2.08
CA ARG A 405 -7.01 14.65 2.93
C ARG A 405 -8.51 14.88 3.11
N ALA A 406 -9.27 14.90 2.03
CA ALA A 406 -10.71 15.17 2.08
C ALA A 406 -11.47 14.16 2.94
N THR A 407 -11.09 12.88 2.88
CA THR A 407 -11.68 11.82 3.71
C THR A 407 -11.38 12.05 5.19
N ARG A 408 -10.15 12.47 5.53
CA ARG A 408 -9.78 12.80 6.91
C ARG A 408 -10.55 13.99 7.45
N ASP A 409 -10.66 15.04 6.65
CA ASP A 409 -11.36 16.27 7.04
C ASP A 409 -12.87 16.04 7.24
N ALA A 410 -13.49 15.14 6.48
CA ALA A 410 -14.89 14.79 6.63
C ALA A 410 -15.25 14.23 8.01
N SER A 411 -14.30 13.64 8.73
CA SER A 411 -14.47 13.11 10.09
C SER A 411 -13.96 14.06 11.19
N GLU A 412 -13.64 15.32 10.89
CA GLU A 412 -13.05 16.27 11.85
C GLU A 412 -13.91 16.48 13.11
N ALA A 413 -15.24 16.48 12.96
CA ALA A 413 -16.16 16.70 14.07
C ALA A 413 -16.02 15.66 15.20
N ALA A 414 -15.62 14.43 14.89
CA ALA A 414 -15.40 13.36 15.87
C ALA A 414 -14.14 13.60 16.76
N ARG A 415 -13.29 14.55 16.39
CA ARG A 415 -12.00 14.87 17.05
C ARG A 415 -11.99 16.17 17.83
N LYS A 416 -13.12 16.88 17.90
CA LYS A 416 -13.30 18.16 18.63
C LYS A 416 -13.69 17.96 20.09
#